data_083abb4ae4f5969c68ec8d0f2b3ef9d7
#
_entry.id   083abb4ae4f5969c68ec8d0f2b3ef9d7
#
_cell.length_a   1.000
_cell.length_b   1.000
_cell.length_c   1.000
_cell.angle_alpha   90.00
_cell.angle_beta   90.00
_cell.angle_gamma   90.00
#
_symmetry.space_group_name_H-M   'P 1'
#
loop_
_entity.id
_entity.type
_entity.pdbx_description
1 polymer ?
#
loop_
_entity_poly.entity_id
_entity_poly.type
_entity_poly.pdbx_seq_one_letter_code
_entity_poly.pdbx_strand_id
1 'polypeptide(L)'
;MRLVALAAAGLFGSTPIFAVLDSGKSLWDSCNDPNDTSKQSYCLGYVAGVSDVLAGMHIICIGQHVSVRQIADVIVQYLRQHPGRRDTDADDLTATALALAFPCK
;
A
#
# COMPACT_ATOMS: atom_id res chain seq x y z
N MET A 1 36.90 -18.68 -0.82
CA MET A 1 36.34 -17.76 -1.80
C MET A 1 35.07 -18.29 -2.40
N ARG A 2 35.17 -19.39 -3.10
CA ARG A 2 34.01 -19.94 -3.77
C ARG A 2 32.92 -20.38 -2.83
N LEU A 3 33.30 -20.88 -1.66
CA LEU A 3 32.28 -21.30 -0.67
C LEU A 3 31.41 -20.15 -0.21
N VAL A 4 32.03 -19.00 -0.03
CA VAL A 4 31.25 -17.82 0.38
C VAL A 4 30.23 -17.42 -0.67
N ALA A 5 30.65 -17.45 -1.94
CA ALA A 5 29.76 -17.12 -3.02
C ALA A 5 28.58 -18.09 -3.12
N LEU A 6 28.88 -19.38 -2.95
CA LEU A 6 27.82 -20.39 -2.99
C LEU A 6 26.85 -20.23 -1.83
N ALA A 7 27.35 -19.92 -0.65
CA ALA A 7 26.48 -19.71 0.50
C ALA A 7 25.57 -18.52 0.28
N ALA A 8 26.10 -17.44 -0.26
CA ALA A 8 25.28 -16.27 -0.55
C ALA A 8 24.20 -16.58 -1.57
N ALA A 9 24.54 -17.29 -2.62
CA ALA A 9 23.57 -17.68 -3.63
C ALA A 9 22.48 -18.57 -3.04
N GLY A 10 22.87 -19.49 -2.16
CA GLY A 10 21.91 -20.36 -1.51
C GLY A 10 20.92 -19.60 -0.65
N LEU A 11 21.40 -18.59 0.08
CA LEU A 11 20.53 -17.80 0.92
C LEU A 11 19.48 -17.06 0.11
N PHE A 12 19.89 -16.46 -1.00
CA PHE A 12 18.92 -15.70 -1.81
C PHE A 12 18.02 -16.60 -2.61
N GLY A 13 18.52 -17.74 -3.06
CA GLY A 13 17.72 -18.63 -3.89
C GLY A 13 16.68 -19.41 -3.13
N SER A 14 16.81 -19.53 -1.81
CA SER A 14 15.92 -20.38 -1.02
C SER A 14 14.71 -19.67 -0.46
N THR A 15 14.65 -18.34 -0.51
CA THR A 15 13.55 -17.60 0.12
C THR A 15 12.79 -16.80 -0.90
N PRO A 16 11.49 -16.71 -0.71
CA PRO A 16 10.68 -15.80 -1.50
C PRO A 16 11.11 -14.38 -1.15
N ILE A 17 11.50 -13.65 -2.15
CA ILE A 17 12.08 -12.34 -1.95
C ILE A 17 11.09 -11.22 -2.15
N PHE A 18 9.86 -11.54 -2.50
CA PHE A 18 8.84 -10.54 -2.76
C PHE A 18 7.88 -10.47 -1.59
N ALA A 19 8.45 -10.33 -0.41
CA ALA A 19 7.65 -10.15 0.79
C ALA A 19 7.06 -8.75 0.78
N VAL A 20 5.76 -8.67 0.89
CA VAL A 20 5.05 -7.43 1.06
C VAL A 20 4.83 -7.23 2.55
N LEU A 21 5.17 -6.06 3.05
CA LEU A 21 5.11 -5.79 4.48
C LEU A 21 3.69 -5.62 4.99
N ASP A 22 2.77 -5.27 4.13
CA ASP A 22 1.41 -5.00 4.55
C ASP A 22 0.41 -5.68 3.64
N SER A 23 -0.68 -6.12 4.23
CA SER A 23 -1.77 -6.77 3.53
C SER A 23 -2.98 -5.84 3.47
N GLY A 24 -3.90 -6.15 2.57
CA GLY A 24 -5.16 -5.43 2.50
C GLY A 24 -5.92 -5.50 3.81
N LYS A 25 -5.89 -6.65 4.50
CA LYS A 25 -6.55 -6.78 5.79
C LYS A 25 -5.94 -5.87 6.84
N SER A 26 -4.63 -5.81 6.90
CA SER A 26 -3.94 -4.93 7.83
C SER A 26 -4.26 -3.47 7.55
N LEU A 27 -4.25 -3.09 6.29
CA LEU A 27 -4.59 -1.74 5.89
C LEU A 27 -6.05 -1.40 6.21
N TRP A 28 -6.95 -2.34 5.95
CA TRP A 28 -8.36 -2.17 6.31
C TRP A 28 -8.51 -1.95 7.81
N ASP A 29 -7.87 -2.80 8.63
CA ASP A 29 -7.94 -2.70 10.07
C ASP A 29 -7.41 -1.35 10.58
N SER A 30 -6.33 -0.87 9.99
CA SER A 30 -5.72 0.39 10.40
C SER A 30 -6.53 1.60 9.96
N CYS A 31 -6.96 1.61 8.72
CA CYS A 31 -7.65 2.77 8.16
C CYS A 31 -9.11 2.88 8.59
N ASN A 32 -9.72 1.78 9.00
CA ASN A 32 -11.13 1.73 9.33
C ASN A 32 -11.40 1.79 10.83
N ASP A 33 -10.45 2.22 11.63
CA ASP A 33 -10.60 2.35 13.06
C ASP A 33 -10.34 3.79 13.49
N PRO A 34 -11.38 4.65 13.47
CA PRO A 34 -11.19 6.06 13.74
C PRO A 34 -10.84 6.38 15.20
N ASN A 35 -11.04 5.42 16.11
CA ASN A 35 -10.83 5.66 17.52
C ASN A 35 -9.45 5.24 18.00
N ASP A 36 -8.65 4.61 17.17
CA ASP A 36 -7.31 4.18 17.53
C ASP A 36 -6.28 5.10 16.86
N THR A 37 -5.66 5.94 17.66
CA THR A 37 -4.72 6.96 17.17
C THR A 37 -3.51 6.33 16.48
N SER A 38 -2.99 5.24 17.04
CA SER A 38 -1.84 4.55 16.45
C SER A 38 -2.18 3.97 15.09
N LYS A 39 -3.34 3.33 14.98
CA LYS A 39 -3.79 2.78 13.71
C LYS A 39 -4.03 3.88 12.69
N GLN A 40 -4.63 4.99 13.11
CA GLN A 40 -4.86 6.11 12.19
C GLN A 40 -3.54 6.70 11.70
N SER A 41 -2.56 6.86 12.57
CA SER A 41 -1.24 7.35 12.18
C SER A 41 -0.57 6.42 11.20
N TYR A 42 -0.64 5.13 11.43
CA TYR A 42 -0.08 4.14 10.51
C TYR A 42 -0.78 4.20 9.15
N CYS A 43 -2.11 4.25 9.16
CA CYS A 43 -2.89 4.34 7.93
C CYS A 43 -2.48 5.56 7.11
N LEU A 44 -2.46 6.73 7.74
CA LEU A 44 -2.16 7.97 7.02
C LEU A 44 -0.73 7.98 6.50
N GLY A 45 0.23 7.47 7.28
CA GLY A 45 1.61 7.39 6.84
C GLY A 45 1.78 6.47 5.65
N TYR A 46 1.15 5.29 5.71
CA TYR A 46 1.21 4.34 4.61
C TYR A 46 0.61 4.93 3.34
N VAL A 47 -0.59 5.49 3.45
CA VAL A 47 -1.32 6.05 2.31
C VAL A 47 -0.55 7.24 1.72
N ALA A 48 0.01 8.10 2.57
CA ALA A 48 0.79 9.23 2.09
C ALA A 48 2.02 8.77 1.32
N GLY A 49 2.75 7.79 1.86
CA GLY A 49 3.96 7.30 1.21
C GLY A 49 3.68 6.65 -0.13
N VAL A 50 2.68 5.78 -0.20
CA VAL A 50 2.32 5.13 -1.46
C VAL A 50 1.81 6.16 -2.47
N SER A 51 1.01 7.11 -2.02
CA SER A 51 0.49 8.16 -2.89
C SER A 51 1.60 9.02 -3.49
N ASP A 52 2.59 9.37 -2.68
CA ASP A 52 3.73 10.16 -3.17
C ASP A 52 4.48 9.42 -4.27
N VAL A 53 4.71 8.13 -4.09
CA VAL A 53 5.41 7.32 -5.09
C VAL A 53 4.58 7.22 -6.37
N LEU A 54 3.31 6.91 -6.23
CA LEU A 54 2.43 6.76 -7.40
C LEU A 54 2.28 8.08 -8.16
N ALA A 55 2.15 9.19 -7.44
CA ALA A 55 2.04 10.51 -8.05
C ALA A 55 3.36 10.90 -8.72
N GLY A 56 4.48 10.62 -8.08
CA GLY A 56 5.80 10.90 -8.65
C GLY A 56 6.06 10.11 -9.93
N MET A 57 5.47 8.94 -10.06
CA MET A 57 5.57 8.10 -11.25
C MET A 57 4.48 8.41 -12.29
N HIS A 58 3.62 9.37 -12.01
CA HIS A 58 2.48 9.74 -12.87
C HIS A 58 1.50 8.59 -13.10
N ILE A 59 1.41 7.69 -12.16
CA ILE A 59 0.40 6.63 -12.17
C ILE A 59 -0.93 7.20 -11.70
N ILE A 60 -0.89 8.14 -10.76
CA ILE A 60 -2.07 8.87 -10.31
C ILE A 60 -1.79 10.37 -10.38
N CYS A 61 -2.87 11.15 -10.45
CA CYS A 61 -2.78 12.60 -10.47
C CYS A 61 -3.71 13.17 -9.40
N ILE A 62 -3.10 13.68 -8.33
CA ILE A 62 -3.84 14.18 -7.17
C ILE A 62 -3.82 15.70 -7.20
N GLY A 63 -5.00 16.30 -7.05
CA GLY A 63 -5.12 17.75 -6.98
C GLY A 63 -4.53 18.30 -5.68
N GLN A 64 -4.13 19.58 -5.72
CA GLN A 64 -3.47 20.22 -4.59
C GLN A 64 -4.33 20.32 -3.34
N HIS A 65 -5.64 20.25 -3.49
CA HIS A 65 -6.56 20.42 -2.37
C HIS A 65 -7.01 19.10 -1.75
N VAL A 66 -6.47 17.99 -2.23
CA VAL A 66 -6.81 16.67 -1.70
C VAL A 66 -5.90 16.38 -0.52
N SER A 67 -6.51 16.09 0.63
CA SER A 67 -5.76 15.75 1.84
C SER A 67 -5.46 14.26 1.89
N VAL A 68 -4.45 13.89 2.70
CA VAL A 68 -4.14 12.48 2.94
C VAL A 68 -5.34 11.75 3.53
N ARG A 69 -6.09 12.42 4.38
CA ARG A 69 -7.31 11.85 4.96
C ARG A 69 -8.34 11.50 3.88
N GLN A 70 -8.52 12.37 2.90
CA GLN A 70 -9.43 12.09 1.80
C GLN A 70 -8.95 10.89 0.98
N ILE A 71 -7.64 10.78 0.77
CA ILE A 71 -7.09 9.64 0.05
C ILE A 71 -7.32 8.35 0.85
N ALA A 72 -7.10 8.40 2.17
CA ALA A 72 -7.36 7.25 3.03
C ALA A 72 -8.83 6.83 2.96
N ASP A 73 -9.74 7.79 2.92
CA ASP A 73 -11.16 7.49 2.79
C ASP A 73 -11.49 6.77 1.48
N VAL A 74 -10.81 7.14 0.41
CA VAL A 74 -10.94 6.43 -0.88
C VAL A 74 -10.55 4.96 -0.73
N ILE A 75 -9.44 4.70 -0.03
CA ILE A 75 -8.99 3.33 0.20
C ILE A 75 -10.01 2.55 1.04
N VAL A 76 -10.50 3.15 2.11
CA VAL A 76 -11.51 2.51 2.96
C VAL A 76 -12.76 2.18 2.15
N GLN A 77 -13.20 3.11 1.34
CA GLN A 77 -14.38 2.90 0.51
C GLN A 77 -14.17 1.77 -0.49
N TYR A 78 -13.00 1.76 -1.13
CA TYR A 78 -12.66 0.71 -2.07
C TYR A 78 -12.67 -0.67 -1.39
N LEU A 79 -12.05 -0.79 -0.22
CA LEU A 79 -11.99 -2.05 0.52
C LEU A 79 -13.37 -2.46 1.04
N ARG A 80 -14.22 -1.51 1.36
CA ARG A 80 -15.59 -1.80 1.77
C ARG A 80 -16.38 -2.41 0.63
N GLN A 81 -16.19 -1.88 -0.57
CA GLN A 81 -16.90 -2.35 -1.77
C GLN A 81 -16.29 -3.62 -2.36
N HIS A 82 -15.02 -3.91 -2.03
CA HIS A 82 -14.30 -5.06 -2.57
C HIS A 82 -13.66 -5.86 -1.45
N PRO A 83 -14.48 -6.55 -0.62
CA PRO A 83 -13.93 -7.27 0.56
C PRO A 83 -12.89 -8.31 0.20
N GLY A 84 -12.96 -8.90 -1.01
CA GLY A 84 -11.96 -9.86 -1.44
C GLY A 84 -10.57 -9.27 -1.62
N ARG A 85 -10.48 -7.95 -1.80
CA ARG A 85 -9.18 -7.29 -1.93
C ARG A 85 -8.44 -7.19 -0.60
N ARG A 86 -9.11 -7.46 0.50
CA ARG A 86 -8.46 -7.49 1.82
C ARG A 86 -7.48 -8.66 1.93
N ASP A 87 -7.62 -9.66 1.09
CA ASP A 87 -6.70 -10.80 1.04
C ASP A 87 -5.54 -10.59 0.08
N THR A 88 -5.42 -9.41 -0.51
CA THR A 88 -4.35 -9.09 -1.44
C THR A 88 -3.34 -8.15 -0.78
N ASP A 89 -2.24 -7.91 -1.47
CA ASP A 89 -1.18 -7.03 -0.98
C ASP A 89 -1.68 -5.58 -0.93
N ALA A 90 -1.31 -4.88 0.13
CA ALA A 90 -1.79 -3.52 0.36
C ALA A 90 -1.36 -2.55 -0.74
N ASP A 91 -0.14 -2.67 -1.23
CA ASP A 91 0.36 -1.79 -2.27
C ASP A 91 -0.41 -1.97 -3.58
N ASP A 92 -0.74 -3.20 -3.93
CA ASP A 92 -1.46 -3.50 -5.15
C ASP A 92 -2.89 -2.95 -5.11
N LEU A 93 -3.62 -3.23 -4.05
CA LEU A 93 -4.98 -2.71 -3.94
C LEU A 93 -5.00 -1.19 -3.85
N THR A 94 -4.01 -0.60 -3.16
CA THR A 94 -3.92 0.84 -3.03
C THR A 94 -3.68 1.49 -4.39
N ALA A 95 -2.75 0.95 -5.17
CA ALA A 95 -2.49 1.46 -6.51
C ALA A 95 -3.75 1.37 -7.38
N THR A 96 -4.47 0.26 -7.31
CA THR A 96 -5.70 0.09 -8.08
C THR A 96 -6.77 1.10 -7.65
N ALA A 97 -7.00 1.22 -6.36
CA ALA A 97 -8.02 2.12 -5.83
C ALA A 97 -7.72 3.57 -6.20
N LEU A 98 -6.46 3.98 -6.04
CA LEU A 98 -6.08 5.36 -6.32
C LEU A 98 -6.05 5.67 -7.81
N ALA A 99 -5.67 4.71 -8.64
CA ALA A 99 -5.70 4.91 -10.09
C ALA A 99 -7.14 5.10 -10.60
N LEU A 100 -8.09 4.43 -9.98
CA LEU A 100 -9.51 4.60 -10.32
C LEU A 100 -10.04 5.95 -9.86
N ALA A 101 -9.62 6.41 -8.68
CA ALA A 101 -10.13 7.64 -8.09
C ALA A 101 -9.42 8.89 -8.60
N PHE A 102 -8.16 8.79 -8.94
CA PHE A 102 -7.33 9.93 -9.34
C PHE A 102 -6.59 9.65 -10.65
N PRO A 103 -7.32 9.38 -11.72
CA PRO A 103 -6.64 9.07 -13.00
C PRO A 103 -5.91 10.28 -13.53
N CYS A 104 -4.79 10.02 -14.20
CA CYS A 104 -4.10 11.03 -15.00
C CYS A 104 -4.70 11.05 -16.40
N LYS A 105 -4.74 12.22 -17.00
CA LYS A 105 -5.33 12.37 -18.34
C LYS A 105 -4.27 12.42 -19.42
#